data_d66e0ecc73e8df13edc7744c7b2e96d8
#
_entry.id   d66e0ecc73e8df13edc7744c7b2e96d8
#
_cell.length_a   1.000
_cell.length_b   1.000
_cell.length_c   1.000
_cell.angle_alpha   90.00
_cell.angle_beta   90.00
_cell.angle_gamma   90.00
#
_symmetry.space_group_name_H-M   'P 1'
#
loop_
_entity.id
_entity.type
_entity.pdbx_description
1 polymer ?
#
loop_
_entity_poly.entity_id
_entity_poly.type
_entity_poly.pdbx_seq_one_letter_code
_entity_poly.pdbx_strand_id
1 'polypeptide(L)'
;MVDVILRDLDPASLRARAGRWIESRRIQHAIVILIIINAVILGLETSDAVMAHMGPFLIGFDRVILAIFVLEIGIKLFAYRLRFFSVAWNVFDFVVVGIALIPASGPLAVLRALRVLRVLRLISMVPKLRFIVEALLHAVPGIASIAGLMLLLFYVFAVMATGLYGDTFPQWFGSIGGSMYTLFQIMTLESWSMGIVRPVMEVYPYAWLFFVPFILIATFTMLNLFIGIIVDTMQTMHEADHARDRGEIENTIHQEGGAIEQEIRALREEIRALHTALDSERTSPDAGRTE
;
A
#
# COMPACT_ATOMS: atom_id res chain seq x y z
N MET A 1 -11.20 -9.03 4.30
CA MET A 1 -10.58 -10.33 4.71
C MET A 1 -10.85 -10.67 6.17
N VAL A 2 -10.70 -9.74 7.12
CA VAL A 2 -11.03 -9.98 8.56
C VAL A 2 -12.50 -10.36 8.75
N ASP A 3 -13.42 -9.66 8.07
CA ASP A 3 -14.86 -9.98 8.12
C ASP A 3 -15.20 -11.40 7.64
N VAL A 4 -14.43 -11.92 6.67
CA VAL A 4 -14.59 -13.29 6.18
C VAL A 4 -14.18 -14.29 7.26
N ILE A 5 -13.05 -14.02 7.95
CA ILE A 5 -12.58 -14.90 9.04
C ILE A 5 -13.59 -14.94 10.18
N LEU A 6 -14.23 -13.81 10.51
CA LEU A 6 -15.23 -13.73 11.56
C LEU A 6 -16.56 -14.40 11.19
N ARG A 7 -16.91 -14.43 9.90
CA ARG A 7 -18.12 -15.13 9.41
C ARG A 7 -18.02 -16.64 9.51
N ASP A 8 -16.82 -17.19 9.36
CA ASP A 8 -16.55 -18.63 9.45
C ASP A 8 -16.54 -19.17 10.89
N LEU A 9 -16.60 -18.30 11.90
CA LEU A 9 -16.60 -18.69 13.30
C LEU A 9 -18.04 -18.80 13.81
N ASP A 10 -18.30 -19.83 14.64
CA ASP A 10 -19.56 -19.94 15.35
C ASP A 10 -19.83 -18.64 16.12
N PRO A 11 -20.95 -17.94 15.84
CA PRO A 11 -21.29 -16.67 16.47
C PRO A 11 -21.34 -16.69 18.00
N ALA A 12 -21.64 -17.83 18.60
CA ALA A 12 -21.73 -18.04 20.04
C ALA A 12 -20.35 -18.26 20.70
N SER A 13 -19.32 -18.55 19.93
CA SER A 13 -17.98 -18.85 20.46
C SER A 13 -17.35 -17.62 21.11
N LEU A 14 -16.61 -17.84 22.21
CA LEU A 14 -15.83 -16.78 22.89
C LEU A 14 -14.85 -16.10 21.93
N ARG A 15 -14.33 -16.82 20.95
CA ARG A 15 -13.40 -16.31 19.94
C ARG A 15 -14.07 -15.32 18.98
N ALA A 16 -15.26 -15.66 18.47
CA ALA A 16 -16.02 -14.75 17.62
C ALA A 16 -16.46 -13.48 18.38
N ARG A 17 -16.76 -13.61 19.68
CA ARG A 17 -17.07 -12.46 20.54
C ARG A 17 -15.85 -11.57 20.75
N ALA A 18 -14.68 -12.15 21.06
CA ALA A 18 -13.43 -11.42 21.24
C ALA A 18 -13.01 -10.71 19.94
N GLY A 19 -13.09 -11.39 18.78
CA GLY A 19 -12.80 -10.80 17.47
C GLY A 19 -13.72 -9.63 17.14
N ARG A 20 -15.03 -9.78 17.31
CA ARG A 20 -16.00 -8.68 17.07
C ARG A 20 -15.82 -7.51 18.03
N TRP A 21 -15.46 -7.77 19.28
CA TRP A 21 -15.20 -6.74 20.28
C TRP A 21 -13.97 -5.90 19.89
N ILE A 22 -12.84 -6.56 19.54
CA ILE A 22 -11.60 -5.87 19.19
C ILE A 22 -11.72 -5.09 17.87
N GLU A 23 -12.53 -5.57 16.91
CA GLU A 23 -12.80 -4.90 15.63
C GLU A 23 -13.94 -3.86 15.74
N SER A 24 -14.53 -3.68 16.91
CA SER A 24 -15.57 -2.66 17.08
C SER A 24 -15.01 -1.24 16.82
N ARG A 25 -15.81 -0.39 16.19
CA ARG A 25 -15.39 0.99 15.85
C ARG A 25 -14.87 1.78 17.05
N ARG A 26 -15.44 1.57 18.23
CA ARG A 26 -15.04 2.27 19.47
C ARG A 26 -13.63 1.85 19.89
N ILE A 27 -13.33 0.56 19.88
CA ILE A 27 -12.01 0.03 20.25
C ILE A 27 -10.97 0.46 19.22
N GLN A 28 -11.26 0.35 17.92
CA GLN A 28 -10.36 0.79 16.86
C GLN A 28 -10.03 2.28 16.96
N HIS A 29 -11.00 3.16 17.23
CA HIS A 29 -10.74 4.58 17.46
C HIS A 29 -9.89 4.82 18.73
N ALA A 30 -10.14 4.09 19.82
CA ALA A 30 -9.33 4.19 21.02
C ALA A 30 -7.89 3.79 20.78
N ILE A 31 -7.66 2.72 20.00
CA ILE A 31 -6.30 2.28 19.60
C ILE A 31 -5.61 3.35 18.75
N VAL A 32 -6.31 3.96 17.77
CA VAL A 32 -5.75 5.05 16.96
C VAL A 32 -5.33 6.23 17.84
N ILE A 33 -6.18 6.62 18.79
CA ILE A 33 -5.85 7.71 19.74
C ILE A 33 -4.62 7.35 20.57
N LEU A 34 -4.53 6.11 21.06
CA LEU A 34 -3.37 5.64 21.82
C LEU A 34 -2.08 5.64 20.97
N ILE A 35 -2.16 5.30 19.68
CA ILE A 35 -1.01 5.38 18.77
C ILE A 35 -0.55 6.83 18.62
N ILE A 36 -1.48 7.77 18.45
CA ILE A 36 -1.16 9.20 18.33
C ILE A 36 -0.53 9.72 19.63
N ILE A 37 -1.10 9.38 20.77
CA ILE A 37 -0.53 9.76 22.07
C ILE A 37 0.88 9.17 22.23
N ASN A 38 1.07 7.90 21.85
CA ASN A 38 2.37 7.26 21.90
C ASN A 38 3.39 7.94 20.99
N ALA A 39 2.98 8.38 19.78
CA ALA A 39 3.84 9.14 18.88
C ALA A 39 4.32 10.45 19.51
N VAL A 40 3.42 11.17 20.18
CA VAL A 40 3.76 12.40 20.91
C VAL A 40 4.73 12.12 22.05
N ILE A 41 4.48 11.08 22.85
CA ILE A 41 5.36 10.67 23.96
C ILE A 41 6.77 10.36 23.46
N LEU A 42 6.88 9.54 22.40
CA LEU A 42 8.17 9.21 21.80
C LEU A 42 8.90 10.46 21.27
N GLY A 43 8.16 11.42 20.73
CA GLY A 43 8.72 12.72 20.36
C GLY A 43 9.22 13.52 21.57
N LEU A 44 8.47 13.52 22.68
CA LEU A 44 8.89 14.19 23.91
C LEU A 44 10.09 13.52 24.57
N GLU A 45 10.23 12.19 24.45
CA GLU A 45 11.39 11.43 24.97
C GLU A 45 12.70 11.82 24.27
N THR A 46 12.66 12.45 23.10
CA THR A 46 13.89 12.95 22.42
C THR A 46 14.45 14.22 23.02
N SER A 47 13.69 14.91 23.89
CA SER A 47 14.11 16.18 24.51
C SER A 47 14.69 15.92 25.90
N ASP A 48 15.98 16.21 26.08
CA ASP A 48 16.67 16.08 27.37
C ASP A 48 16.03 16.93 28.47
N ALA A 49 15.55 18.14 28.14
CA ALA A 49 14.88 19.02 29.07
C ALA A 49 13.57 18.44 29.62
N VAL A 50 12.76 17.81 28.75
CA VAL A 50 11.51 17.16 29.13
C VAL A 50 11.81 15.88 29.93
N MET A 51 12.79 15.09 29.51
CA MET A 51 13.20 13.86 30.20
C MET A 51 13.74 14.13 31.59
N ALA A 52 14.42 15.24 31.82
CA ALA A 52 14.92 15.63 33.15
C ALA A 52 13.77 15.88 34.16
N HIS A 53 12.62 16.38 33.71
CA HIS A 53 11.49 16.71 34.58
C HIS A 53 10.40 15.65 34.64
N MET A 54 10.11 15.00 33.50
CA MET A 54 8.97 14.08 33.35
C MET A 54 9.37 12.67 32.86
N GLY A 55 10.65 12.36 32.75
CA GLY A 55 11.15 11.12 32.20
C GLY A 55 10.52 9.86 32.79
N PRO A 56 10.51 9.68 34.15
CA PRO A 56 9.90 8.49 34.77
C PRO A 56 8.42 8.33 34.45
N PHE A 57 7.67 9.42 34.33
CA PHE A 57 6.25 9.42 33.97
C PHE A 57 6.04 9.02 32.51
N LEU A 58 6.78 9.62 31.56
CA LEU A 58 6.70 9.32 30.14
C LEU A 58 7.05 7.85 29.86
N ILE A 59 8.15 7.35 30.43
CA ILE A 59 8.56 5.96 30.29
C ILE A 59 7.52 4.99 30.87
N GLY A 60 6.94 5.35 32.04
CA GLY A 60 5.86 4.55 32.64
C GLY A 60 4.64 4.48 31.75
N PHE A 61 4.23 5.60 31.20
CA PHE A 61 3.07 5.71 30.33
C PHE A 61 3.29 5.00 28.98
N ASP A 62 4.48 5.10 28.39
CA ASP A 62 4.88 4.35 27.22
C ASP A 62 4.77 2.84 27.42
N ARG A 63 5.22 2.32 28.58
CA ARG A 63 5.08 0.90 28.91
C ARG A 63 3.63 0.44 29.02
N VAL A 64 2.76 1.28 29.60
CA VAL A 64 1.32 0.99 29.70
C VAL A 64 0.70 0.91 28.30
N ILE A 65 0.99 1.85 27.42
CA ILE A 65 0.50 1.84 26.05
C ILE A 65 1.01 0.59 25.31
N LEU A 66 2.29 0.26 25.46
CA LEU A 66 2.87 -0.96 24.86
C LEU A 66 2.15 -2.22 25.35
N ALA A 67 1.86 -2.32 26.67
CA ALA A 67 1.11 -3.44 27.23
C ALA A 67 -0.30 -3.55 26.62
N ILE A 68 -0.98 -2.43 26.39
CA ILE A 68 -2.29 -2.41 25.72
C ILE A 68 -2.16 -2.94 24.28
N PHE A 69 -1.13 -2.54 23.53
CA PHE A 69 -0.90 -3.05 22.17
C PHE A 69 -0.58 -4.54 22.14
N VAL A 70 0.21 -5.04 23.10
CA VAL A 70 0.46 -6.48 23.23
C VAL A 70 -0.82 -7.25 23.53
N LEU A 71 -1.66 -6.72 24.43
CA LEU A 71 -2.94 -7.32 24.75
C LEU A 71 -3.88 -7.35 23.54
N GLU A 72 -3.95 -6.26 22.76
CA GLU A 72 -4.73 -6.19 21.53
C GLU A 72 -4.31 -7.28 20.55
N ILE A 73 -3.00 -7.37 20.26
CA ILE A 73 -2.46 -8.41 19.36
C ILE A 73 -2.72 -9.80 19.91
N GLY A 74 -2.57 -10.00 21.22
CA GLY A 74 -2.88 -11.26 21.89
C GLY A 74 -4.35 -11.68 21.70
N ILE A 75 -5.28 -10.74 21.82
CA ILE A 75 -6.73 -10.97 21.60
C ILE A 75 -6.97 -11.32 20.13
N LYS A 76 -6.36 -10.60 19.18
CA LYS A 76 -6.46 -10.89 17.73
C LYS A 76 -5.88 -12.29 17.42
N LEU A 77 -4.74 -12.62 17.99
CA LEU A 77 -4.11 -13.93 17.80
C LEU A 77 -4.97 -15.08 18.38
N PHE A 78 -5.58 -14.87 19.56
CA PHE A 78 -6.52 -15.82 20.15
C PHE A 78 -7.78 -15.98 19.27
N ALA A 79 -8.33 -14.88 18.76
CA ALA A 79 -9.54 -14.91 17.94
C ALA A 79 -9.31 -15.60 16.58
N TYR A 80 -8.21 -15.24 15.89
CA TYR A 80 -7.97 -15.67 14.50
C TYR A 80 -7.04 -16.90 14.38
N ARG A 81 -6.28 -17.25 15.42
CA ARG A 81 -5.27 -18.33 15.43
C ARG A 81 -4.29 -18.16 14.25
N LEU A 82 -3.99 -19.27 13.54
CA LEU A 82 -3.06 -19.25 12.39
C LEU A 82 -3.53 -18.36 11.22
N ARG A 83 -4.85 -18.14 11.09
CA ARG A 83 -5.41 -17.22 10.09
C ARG A 83 -5.03 -15.75 10.35
N PHE A 84 -4.55 -15.43 11.55
CA PHE A 84 -3.98 -14.12 11.86
C PHE A 84 -2.85 -13.75 10.90
N PHE A 85 -1.97 -14.69 10.59
CA PHE A 85 -0.82 -14.51 9.70
C PHE A 85 -1.17 -14.46 8.21
N SER A 86 -2.40 -14.80 7.84
CA SER A 86 -2.88 -14.65 6.45
C SER A 86 -3.25 -13.22 6.09
N VAL A 87 -3.34 -12.31 7.07
CA VAL A 87 -3.62 -10.89 6.88
C VAL A 87 -2.35 -10.10 7.04
N ALA A 88 -1.81 -9.57 5.95
CA ALA A 88 -0.52 -8.84 5.94
C ALA A 88 -0.45 -7.71 6.97
N TRP A 89 -1.54 -6.96 7.17
CA TRP A 89 -1.60 -5.88 8.15
C TRP A 89 -1.51 -6.35 9.61
N ASN A 90 -2.06 -7.53 9.91
CA ASN A 90 -1.90 -8.12 11.24
C ASN A 90 -0.46 -8.56 11.49
N VAL A 91 0.20 -9.13 10.47
CA VAL A 91 1.62 -9.50 10.53
C VAL A 91 2.47 -8.25 10.73
N PHE A 92 2.19 -7.20 9.99
CA PHE A 92 2.87 -5.91 10.15
C PHE A 92 2.76 -5.38 11.58
N ASP A 93 1.55 -5.31 12.15
CA ASP A 93 1.31 -4.88 13.53
C ASP A 93 2.05 -5.77 14.53
N PHE A 94 2.05 -7.08 14.32
CA PHE A 94 2.75 -8.05 15.16
C PHE A 94 4.27 -7.83 15.16
N VAL A 95 4.86 -7.63 13.99
CA VAL A 95 6.30 -7.38 13.84
C VAL A 95 6.71 -6.08 14.53
N VAL A 96 5.96 -5.01 14.29
CA VAL A 96 6.26 -3.68 14.82
C VAL A 96 6.16 -3.63 16.35
N VAL A 97 5.15 -4.28 16.93
CA VAL A 97 5.04 -4.39 18.39
C VAL A 97 6.06 -5.37 18.94
N GLY A 98 6.35 -6.45 18.22
CA GLY A 98 7.39 -7.42 18.59
C GLY A 98 8.76 -6.76 18.70
N ILE A 99 9.17 -5.93 17.75
CA ILE A 99 10.42 -5.15 17.81
C ILE A 99 10.46 -4.27 19.07
N ALA A 100 9.33 -3.65 19.43
CA ALA A 100 9.27 -2.79 20.62
C ALA A 100 9.43 -3.56 21.94
N LEU A 101 9.18 -4.88 21.96
CA LEU A 101 9.34 -5.73 23.14
C LEU A 101 10.78 -6.24 23.35
N ILE A 102 11.62 -6.21 22.29
CA ILE A 102 12.99 -6.73 22.41
C ILE A 102 13.81 -5.81 23.34
N PRO A 103 14.46 -6.39 24.38
CA PRO A 103 15.34 -5.63 25.24
C PRO A 103 16.53 -5.08 24.43
N ALA A 104 16.65 -3.76 24.35
CA ALA A 104 17.71 -3.08 23.62
C ALA A 104 18.97 -3.00 24.47
N SER A 105 19.72 -4.10 24.61
CA SER A 105 20.97 -4.19 25.33
C SER A 105 22.13 -4.66 24.44
N GLY A 106 23.31 -4.14 24.66
CA GLY A 106 24.51 -4.52 23.91
C GLY A 106 24.39 -4.22 22.40
N PRO A 107 24.72 -5.19 21.51
CA PRO A 107 24.73 -5.02 20.07
C PRO A 107 23.33 -4.71 19.50
N LEU A 108 22.26 -4.95 20.26
CA LEU A 108 20.87 -4.69 19.87
C LEU A 108 20.40 -3.26 20.21
N ALA A 109 21.32 -2.36 20.60
CA ALA A 109 21.00 -0.95 20.92
C ALA A 109 20.25 -0.23 19.77
N VAL A 110 20.49 -0.62 18.52
CA VAL A 110 19.78 -0.11 17.33
C VAL A 110 18.26 -0.37 17.42
N LEU A 111 17.84 -1.47 18.05
CA LEU A 111 16.41 -1.78 18.20
C LEU A 111 15.70 -0.78 19.12
N ARG A 112 16.45 -0.03 19.94
CA ARG A 112 15.90 1.08 20.73
C ARG A 112 15.37 2.19 19.80
N ALA A 113 16.12 2.54 18.77
CA ALA A 113 15.68 3.52 17.78
C ALA A 113 14.48 2.99 16.98
N LEU A 114 14.45 1.69 16.65
CA LEU A 114 13.35 1.08 15.90
C LEU A 114 12.02 1.00 16.66
N ARG A 115 12.00 1.28 17.98
CA ARG A 115 10.74 1.38 18.74
C ARG A 115 9.79 2.43 18.17
N VAL A 116 10.32 3.48 17.52
CA VAL A 116 9.50 4.50 16.84
C VAL A 116 8.61 3.90 15.74
N LEU A 117 9.00 2.77 15.16
CA LEU A 117 8.22 2.11 14.10
C LEU A 117 6.80 1.70 14.56
N ARG A 118 6.56 1.58 15.88
CA ARG A 118 5.20 1.29 16.38
C ARG A 118 4.18 2.38 16.01
N VAL A 119 4.63 3.62 15.72
CA VAL A 119 3.77 4.69 15.22
C VAL A 119 3.24 4.38 13.81
N LEU A 120 3.98 3.59 13.02
CA LEU A 120 3.56 3.15 11.68
C LEU A 120 2.30 2.27 11.71
N ARG A 121 1.91 1.74 12.88
CA ARG A 121 0.61 1.07 13.05
C ARG A 121 -0.57 1.97 12.69
N LEU A 122 -0.38 3.29 12.68
CA LEU A 122 -1.40 4.21 12.18
C LEU A 122 -1.78 3.91 10.72
N ILE A 123 -0.83 3.39 9.93
CA ILE A 123 -1.07 3.00 8.53
C ILE A 123 -2.05 1.83 8.46
N SER A 124 -1.87 0.80 9.31
CA SER A 124 -2.74 -0.38 9.33
C SER A 124 -4.14 -0.08 9.85
N MET A 125 -4.27 0.93 10.73
CA MET A 125 -5.52 1.30 11.42
C MET A 125 -6.37 2.30 10.64
N VAL A 126 -5.75 3.20 9.84
CA VAL A 126 -6.47 4.24 9.08
C VAL A 126 -6.72 3.77 7.65
N PRO A 127 -7.99 3.54 7.25
CA PRO A 127 -8.31 2.96 5.94
C PRO A 127 -7.75 3.74 4.75
N LYS A 128 -7.70 5.07 4.83
CA LYS A 128 -7.14 5.92 3.77
C LYS A 128 -5.64 5.72 3.60
N LEU A 129 -4.88 5.63 4.72
CA LEU A 129 -3.43 5.41 4.67
C LEU A 129 -3.12 3.99 4.18
N ARG A 130 -3.88 3.02 4.64
CA ARG A 130 -3.79 1.63 4.19
C ARG A 130 -3.99 1.52 2.68
N PHE A 131 -5.04 2.17 2.13
CA PHE A 131 -5.30 2.19 0.70
C PHE A 131 -4.12 2.77 -0.10
N ILE A 132 -3.53 3.89 0.37
CA ILE A 132 -2.38 4.52 -0.30
C ILE A 132 -1.18 3.56 -0.33
N VAL A 133 -0.88 2.89 0.78
CA VAL A 133 0.25 1.94 0.85
C VAL A 133 -0.03 0.70 0.00
N GLU A 134 -1.26 0.16 0.01
CA GLU A 134 -1.66 -0.96 -0.84
C GLU A 134 -1.51 -0.59 -2.33
N ALA A 135 -1.96 0.59 -2.74
CA ALA A 135 -1.79 1.08 -4.11
C ALA A 135 -0.31 1.20 -4.51
N LEU A 136 0.52 1.74 -3.61
CA LEU A 136 1.97 1.84 -3.83
C LEU A 136 2.62 0.46 -3.98
N LEU A 137 2.26 -0.50 -3.12
CA LEU A 137 2.80 -1.86 -3.18
C LEU A 137 2.34 -2.62 -4.44
N HIS A 138 1.15 -2.34 -4.96
CA HIS A 138 0.67 -2.92 -6.21
C HIS A 138 1.44 -2.41 -7.45
N ALA A 139 2.02 -1.22 -7.39
CA ALA A 139 2.87 -0.69 -8.46
C ALA A 139 4.26 -1.34 -8.51
N VAL A 140 4.74 -1.95 -7.39
CA VAL A 140 6.08 -2.55 -7.29
C VAL A 140 6.38 -3.63 -8.34
N PRO A 141 5.46 -4.58 -8.67
CA PRO A 141 5.74 -5.61 -9.66
C PRO A 141 6.07 -5.06 -11.05
N GLY A 142 5.42 -3.98 -11.49
CA GLY A 142 5.71 -3.32 -12.76
C GLY A 142 7.12 -2.73 -12.82
N ILE A 143 7.62 -2.28 -11.67
CA ILE A 143 8.95 -1.66 -11.53
C ILE A 143 10.05 -2.72 -11.35
N ALA A 144 9.72 -3.90 -10.85
CA ALA A 144 10.68 -4.91 -10.42
C ALA A 144 11.66 -5.33 -11.54
N SER A 145 11.20 -5.43 -12.79
CA SER A 145 12.04 -5.79 -13.93
C SER A 145 13.13 -4.76 -14.21
N ILE A 146 12.78 -3.47 -14.16
CA ILE A 146 13.72 -2.37 -14.40
C ILE A 146 14.66 -2.23 -13.20
N ALA A 147 14.15 -2.39 -11.97
CA ALA A 147 14.97 -2.40 -10.76
C ALA A 147 15.98 -3.57 -10.78
N GLY A 148 15.59 -4.75 -11.27
CA GLY A 148 16.47 -5.90 -11.47
C GLY A 148 17.58 -5.61 -12.49
N LEU A 149 17.24 -4.99 -13.61
CA LEU A 149 18.23 -4.55 -14.61
C LEU A 149 19.20 -3.52 -14.03
N MET A 150 18.69 -2.56 -13.27
CA MET A 150 19.51 -1.56 -12.58
C MET A 150 20.45 -2.22 -11.57
N LEU A 151 19.97 -3.16 -10.78
CA LEU A 151 20.80 -3.90 -9.82
C LEU A 151 21.92 -4.68 -10.52
N LEU A 152 21.62 -5.31 -11.65
CA LEU A 152 22.64 -5.99 -12.46
C LEU A 152 23.68 -5.02 -12.99
N LEU A 153 23.26 -3.86 -13.50
CA LEU A 153 24.17 -2.79 -13.95
C LEU A 153 25.10 -2.36 -12.82
N PHE A 154 24.53 -2.07 -11.65
CA PHE A 154 25.30 -1.69 -10.47
C PHE A 154 26.32 -2.76 -10.07
N TYR A 155 25.91 -4.03 -10.07
CA TYR A 155 26.78 -5.14 -9.74
C TYR A 155 27.98 -5.24 -10.70
N VAL A 156 27.71 -5.19 -12.01
CA VAL A 156 28.79 -5.26 -13.02
C VAL A 156 29.78 -4.10 -12.86
N PHE A 157 29.27 -2.87 -12.75
CA PHE A 157 30.13 -1.70 -12.55
C PHE A 157 30.84 -1.71 -11.18
N ALA A 158 30.19 -2.24 -10.14
CA ALA A 158 30.83 -2.37 -8.82
C ALA A 158 32.00 -3.37 -8.84
N VAL A 159 31.84 -4.51 -9.50
CA VAL A 159 32.93 -5.49 -9.67
C VAL A 159 34.10 -4.84 -10.44
N MET A 160 33.82 -4.12 -11.52
CA MET A 160 34.83 -3.40 -12.28
C MET A 160 35.51 -2.32 -11.44
N ALA A 161 34.75 -1.50 -10.72
CA ALA A 161 35.27 -0.43 -9.87
C ALA A 161 36.17 -0.96 -8.76
N THR A 162 35.75 -2.06 -8.12
CA THR A 162 36.54 -2.73 -7.07
C THR A 162 37.87 -3.25 -7.64
N GLY A 163 37.85 -3.86 -8.81
CA GLY A 163 39.07 -4.36 -9.45
C GLY A 163 40.01 -3.26 -9.98
N LEU A 164 39.45 -2.13 -10.43
CA LEU A 164 40.24 -1.05 -10.99
C LEU A 164 40.80 -0.07 -9.95
N TYR A 165 40.02 0.21 -8.91
CA TYR A 165 40.27 1.32 -7.98
C TYR A 165 40.35 0.89 -6.52
N GLY A 166 40.01 -0.37 -6.21
CA GLY A 166 39.87 -0.86 -4.82
C GLY A 166 41.13 -0.74 -3.99
N ASP A 167 42.30 -1.06 -4.56
CA ASP A 167 43.59 -1.00 -3.85
C ASP A 167 43.99 0.44 -3.53
N THR A 168 43.72 1.37 -4.42
CA THR A 168 44.13 2.78 -4.27
C THR A 168 43.13 3.62 -3.50
N PHE A 169 41.83 3.31 -3.64
CA PHE A 169 40.72 4.03 -3.00
C PHE A 169 39.81 3.08 -2.18
N PRO A 170 40.37 2.39 -1.19
CA PRO A 170 39.63 1.39 -0.41
C PRO A 170 38.41 1.96 0.33
N GLN A 171 38.41 3.26 0.66
CA GLN A 171 37.29 3.96 1.28
C GLN A 171 36.04 3.99 0.40
N TRP A 172 36.17 3.92 -0.92
CA TRP A 172 35.07 3.97 -1.89
C TRP A 172 34.84 2.64 -2.62
N PHE A 173 35.94 1.95 -2.97
CA PHE A 173 35.94 0.80 -3.86
C PHE A 173 36.60 -0.45 -3.28
N GLY A 174 36.93 -0.47 -1.98
CA GLY A 174 37.62 -1.58 -1.33
C GLY A 174 36.80 -2.87 -1.21
N SER A 175 35.51 -2.84 -1.50
CA SER A 175 34.63 -4.01 -1.56
C SER A 175 33.50 -3.78 -2.55
N ILE A 176 32.88 -4.88 -3.05
CA ILE A 176 31.74 -4.80 -3.95
C ILE A 176 30.60 -3.97 -3.33
N GLY A 177 30.29 -4.21 -2.04
CA GLY A 177 29.26 -3.44 -1.33
C GLY A 177 29.58 -1.94 -1.22
N GLY A 178 30.85 -1.60 -0.91
CA GLY A 178 31.33 -0.22 -0.89
C GLY A 178 31.24 0.43 -2.27
N SER A 179 31.66 -0.30 -3.31
CA SER A 179 31.56 0.16 -4.69
C SER A 179 30.12 0.38 -5.13
N MET A 180 29.20 -0.52 -4.78
CA MET A 180 27.77 -0.34 -5.08
C MET A 180 27.20 0.91 -4.40
N TYR A 181 27.57 1.15 -3.15
CA TYR A 181 27.12 2.36 -2.43
C TYR A 181 27.70 3.63 -3.07
N THR A 182 28.99 3.63 -3.40
CA THR A 182 29.66 4.77 -4.07
C THR A 182 29.05 5.03 -5.45
N LEU A 183 28.80 3.98 -6.23
CA LEU A 183 28.14 4.12 -7.54
C LEU A 183 26.68 4.62 -7.38
N PHE A 184 25.95 4.19 -6.34
CA PHE A 184 24.65 4.74 -6.04
C PHE A 184 24.71 6.26 -5.75
N GLN A 185 25.69 6.70 -4.95
CA GLN A 185 25.94 8.11 -4.71
C GLN A 185 26.24 8.88 -6.01
N ILE A 186 27.11 8.32 -6.87
CA ILE A 186 27.44 8.90 -8.18
C ILE A 186 26.20 9.01 -9.08
N MET A 187 25.34 7.99 -9.11
CA MET A 187 24.09 8.00 -9.88
C MET A 187 23.13 9.11 -9.42
N THR A 188 23.06 9.38 -8.13
CA THR A 188 22.25 10.49 -7.60
C THR A 188 22.87 11.86 -7.86
N LEU A 189 24.03 11.90 -8.51
CA LEU A 189 24.83 13.09 -8.82
C LEU A 189 25.31 13.85 -7.57
N GLU A 190 25.25 13.20 -6.40
CA GLU A 190 25.71 13.79 -5.15
C GLU A 190 27.24 13.73 -5.09
N SER A 191 27.88 14.90 -5.10
CA SER A 191 29.34 15.09 -5.01
C SER A 191 30.18 14.21 -5.98
N TRP A 192 29.58 13.71 -7.06
CA TRP A 192 30.19 12.72 -7.93
C TRP A 192 31.52 13.19 -8.55
N SER A 193 31.54 14.45 -9.03
CA SER A 193 32.70 14.98 -9.72
C SER A 193 33.83 15.35 -8.74
N MET A 194 33.55 16.30 -7.85
CA MET A 194 34.56 16.85 -6.94
C MET A 194 34.95 15.89 -5.82
N GLY A 195 33.96 15.14 -5.30
CA GLY A 195 34.16 14.27 -4.15
C GLY A 195 34.79 12.92 -4.50
N ILE A 196 34.52 12.38 -5.68
CA ILE A 196 34.93 11.01 -6.04
C ILE A 196 35.73 10.97 -7.33
N VAL A 197 35.15 11.41 -8.47
CA VAL A 197 35.74 11.15 -9.79
C VAL A 197 37.04 11.93 -10.01
N ARG A 198 37.11 13.20 -9.64
CA ARG A 198 38.34 14.00 -9.79
C ARG A 198 39.50 13.49 -8.93
N PRO A 199 39.35 13.16 -7.65
CA PRO A 199 40.37 12.49 -6.86
C PRO A 199 40.88 11.19 -7.50
N VAL A 200 39.97 10.38 -8.07
CA VAL A 200 40.37 9.16 -8.79
C VAL A 200 41.15 9.50 -10.06
N MET A 201 40.74 10.55 -10.79
CA MET A 201 41.46 10.98 -12.02
C MET A 201 42.84 11.57 -11.74
N GLU A 202 43.11 12.06 -10.54
CA GLU A 202 44.47 12.49 -10.18
C GLU A 202 45.49 11.34 -10.25
N VAL A 203 45.05 10.11 -9.97
CA VAL A 203 45.85 8.89 -10.03
C VAL A 203 45.64 8.14 -11.35
N TYR A 204 44.39 8.08 -11.82
CA TYR A 204 43.98 7.39 -13.04
C TYR A 204 43.36 8.39 -14.04
N PRO A 205 44.16 9.09 -14.86
CA PRO A 205 43.67 10.17 -15.72
C PRO A 205 42.53 9.80 -16.67
N TYR A 206 42.41 8.53 -17.04
CA TYR A 206 41.36 8.02 -17.92
C TYR A 206 40.15 7.44 -17.19
N ALA A 207 40.03 7.60 -15.87
CA ALA A 207 38.91 7.10 -15.09
C ALA A 207 37.55 7.66 -15.55
N TRP A 208 37.51 8.83 -16.17
CA TRP A 208 36.28 9.39 -16.76
C TRP A 208 35.64 8.47 -17.80
N LEU A 209 36.45 7.64 -18.51
CA LEU A 209 35.93 6.62 -19.45
C LEU A 209 35.09 5.52 -18.77
N PHE A 210 35.26 5.34 -17.47
CA PHE A 210 34.45 4.45 -16.66
C PHE A 210 33.23 5.18 -16.08
N PHE A 211 33.46 6.33 -15.45
CA PHE A 211 32.40 7.01 -14.68
C PHE A 211 31.38 7.71 -15.57
N VAL A 212 31.77 8.34 -16.67
CA VAL A 212 30.83 9.06 -17.54
C VAL A 212 29.86 8.09 -18.23
N PRO A 213 30.27 6.98 -18.85
CA PRO A 213 29.33 5.98 -19.37
C PRO A 213 28.43 5.41 -18.30
N PHE A 214 28.97 5.13 -17.10
CA PHE A 214 28.11 4.65 -15.97
C PHE A 214 27.00 5.65 -15.66
N ILE A 215 27.35 6.94 -15.48
CA ILE A 215 26.37 7.99 -15.17
C ILE A 215 25.30 8.07 -16.27
N LEU A 216 25.71 8.10 -17.52
CA LEU A 216 24.78 8.20 -18.64
C LEU A 216 23.83 7.00 -18.69
N ILE A 217 24.34 5.79 -18.56
CA ILE A 217 23.52 4.57 -18.59
C ILE A 217 22.59 4.51 -17.36
N ALA A 218 23.13 4.77 -16.16
CA ALA A 218 22.37 4.71 -14.92
C ALA A 218 21.27 5.78 -14.88
N THR A 219 21.58 7.02 -15.26
CA THR A 219 20.62 8.12 -15.31
C THR A 219 19.53 7.88 -16.34
N PHE A 220 19.91 7.38 -17.54
CA PHE A 220 18.94 7.05 -18.58
C PHE A 220 18.02 5.91 -18.15
N THR A 221 18.56 4.88 -17.51
CA THR A 221 17.76 3.75 -16.98
C THR A 221 16.81 4.22 -15.88
N MET A 222 17.29 5.10 -14.99
CA MET A 222 16.46 5.69 -13.93
C MET A 222 15.33 6.56 -14.51
N LEU A 223 15.62 7.37 -15.52
CA LEU A 223 14.61 8.17 -16.21
C LEU A 223 13.54 7.29 -16.86
N ASN A 224 13.95 6.21 -17.52
CA ASN A 224 13.02 5.24 -18.10
C ASN A 224 12.16 4.55 -17.05
N LEU A 225 12.70 4.30 -15.84
CA LEU A 225 11.93 3.80 -14.71
C LEU A 225 10.82 4.78 -14.31
N PHE A 226 11.14 6.09 -14.18
CA PHE A 226 10.13 7.12 -13.87
C PHE A 226 9.04 7.20 -14.94
N ILE A 227 9.44 7.20 -16.22
CA ILE A 227 8.49 7.23 -17.34
C ILE A 227 7.61 5.99 -17.29
N GLY A 228 8.19 4.80 -17.05
CA GLY A 228 7.44 3.55 -16.92
C GLY A 228 6.39 3.60 -15.81
N ILE A 229 6.73 4.14 -14.63
CA ILE A 229 5.79 4.32 -13.51
C ILE A 229 4.65 5.27 -13.90
N ILE A 230 4.96 6.39 -14.54
CA ILE A 230 3.96 7.38 -14.96
C ILE A 230 3.00 6.75 -15.97
N VAL A 231 3.53 6.03 -16.97
CA VAL A 231 2.72 5.37 -17.99
C VAL A 231 1.83 4.29 -17.39
N ASP A 232 2.36 3.43 -16.52
CA ASP A 232 1.60 2.38 -15.82
C ASP A 232 0.48 2.98 -14.95
N THR A 233 0.79 4.05 -14.22
CA THR A 233 -0.21 4.77 -13.41
C THR A 233 -1.32 5.38 -14.28
N MET A 234 -0.96 5.99 -15.41
CA MET A 234 -1.94 6.55 -16.34
C MET A 234 -2.81 5.48 -16.97
N GLN A 235 -2.24 4.32 -17.34
CA GLN A 235 -3.01 3.19 -17.88
C GLN A 235 -4.01 2.66 -16.85
N THR A 236 -3.57 2.46 -15.61
CA THR A 236 -4.45 2.01 -14.51
C THR A 236 -5.59 2.99 -14.25
N MET A 237 -5.34 4.31 -14.31
CA MET A 237 -6.37 5.33 -14.19
C MET A 237 -7.36 5.28 -15.36
N HIS A 238 -6.88 5.15 -16.59
CA HIS A 238 -7.73 5.03 -17.78
C HIS A 238 -8.59 3.76 -17.74
N GLU A 239 -8.04 2.63 -17.31
CA GLU A 239 -8.82 1.39 -17.17
C GLU A 239 -9.93 1.53 -16.11
N ALA A 240 -9.65 2.22 -15.00
CA ALA A 240 -10.64 2.49 -13.96
C ALA A 240 -11.76 3.42 -14.46
N ASP A 241 -11.42 4.45 -15.23
CA ASP A 241 -12.40 5.37 -15.83
C ASP A 241 -13.25 4.65 -16.88
N HIS A 242 -12.64 3.87 -17.76
CA HIS A 242 -13.37 3.07 -18.76
C HIS A 242 -14.27 1.99 -18.12
N ALA A 243 -13.87 1.42 -16.98
CA ALA A 243 -14.71 0.46 -16.25
C ALA A 243 -15.95 1.16 -15.65
N ARG A 244 -15.79 2.41 -15.17
CA ARG A 244 -16.92 3.23 -14.69
C ARG A 244 -17.87 3.60 -15.81
N ASP A 245 -17.33 4.13 -16.92
CA ASP A 245 -18.12 4.52 -18.08
C ASP A 245 -18.93 3.35 -18.65
N ARG A 246 -18.31 2.15 -18.74
CA ARG A 246 -19.02 0.92 -19.16
C ARG A 246 -20.14 0.55 -18.19
N GLY A 247 -19.91 0.65 -16.89
CA GLY A 247 -20.94 0.37 -15.87
C GLY A 247 -22.12 1.36 -15.95
N GLU A 248 -21.85 2.65 -16.20
CA GLU A 248 -22.90 3.66 -16.38
C GLU A 248 -23.69 3.43 -17.67
N ILE A 249 -23.02 3.11 -18.78
CA ILE A 249 -23.65 2.79 -20.05
C ILE A 249 -24.51 1.54 -19.93
N GLU A 250 -24.01 0.48 -19.30
CA GLU A 250 -24.75 -0.77 -19.11
C GLU A 250 -26.00 -0.56 -18.24
N ASN A 251 -25.91 0.22 -17.16
CA ASN A 251 -27.05 0.60 -16.34
C ASN A 251 -28.09 1.43 -17.13
N THR A 252 -27.63 2.36 -17.95
CA THR A 252 -28.52 3.18 -18.79
C THR A 252 -29.25 2.32 -19.82
N ILE A 253 -28.53 1.41 -20.50
CA ILE A 253 -29.13 0.48 -21.49
C ILE A 253 -30.16 -0.42 -20.80
N HIS A 254 -29.88 -0.93 -19.60
CA HIS A 254 -30.86 -1.74 -18.86
C HIS A 254 -32.10 -0.96 -18.43
N GLN A 255 -31.94 0.31 -18.02
CA GLN A 255 -33.08 1.17 -17.66
C GLN A 255 -33.93 1.52 -18.87
N GLU A 256 -33.31 1.93 -19.98
CA GLU A 256 -34.01 2.26 -21.22
C GLU A 256 -34.67 1.03 -21.84
N GLY A 257 -33.96 -0.11 -21.86
CA GLY A 257 -34.53 -1.38 -22.31
C GLY A 257 -35.74 -1.83 -21.50
N GLY A 258 -35.71 -1.66 -20.17
CA GLY A 258 -36.85 -1.94 -19.30
C GLY A 258 -38.05 -1.01 -19.56
N ALA A 259 -37.82 0.28 -19.82
CA ALA A 259 -38.86 1.25 -20.18
C ALA A 259 -39.50 0.90 -21.52
N ILE A 260 -38.70 0.59 -22.53
CA ILE A 260 -39.19 0.18 -23.86
C ILE A 260 -40.00 -1.14 -23.77
N GLU A 261 -39.58 -2.10 -22.98
CA GLU A 261 -40.37 -3.34 -22.77
C GLU A 261 -41.72 -3.08 -22.12
N GLN A 262 -41.77 -2.14 -21.15
CA GLN A 262 -43.05 -1.76 -20.52
C GLN A 262 -43.98 -1.06 -21.52
N GLU A 263 -43.44 -0.19 -22.34
CA GLU A 263 -44.21 0.52 -23.37
C GLU A 263 -44.73 -0.43 -24.46
N ILE A 264 -43.91 -1.39 -24.87
CA ILE A 264 -44.34 -2.45 -25.82
C ILE A 264 -45.45 -3.33 -25.19
N ARG A 265 -45.39 -3.64 -23.91
CA ARG A 265 -46.45 -4.39 -23.23
C ARG A 265 -47.76 -3.60 -23.15
N ALA A 266 -47.68 -2.32 -22.80
CA ALA A 266 -48.84 -1.45 -22.75
C ALA A 266 -49.51 -1.33 -24.13
N LEU A 267 -48.75 -1.08 -25.20
CA LEU A 267 -49.22 -1.06 -26.58
C LEU A 267 -49.86 -2.39 -27.00
N ARG A 268 -49.32 -3.53 -26.64
CA ARG A 268 -49.92 -4.84 -26.93
C ARG A 268 -51.25 -5.04 -26.21
N GLU A 269 -51.40 -4.56 -24.98
CA GLU A 269 -52.66 -4.62 -24.25
C GLU A 269 -53.72 -3.69 -24.88
N GLU A 270 -53.32 -2.51 -25.32
CA GLU A 270 -54.21 -1.56 -25.99
C GLU A 270 -54.70 -2.10 -27.35
N ILE A 271 -53.81 -2.71 -28.14
CA ILE A 271 -54.17 -3.40 -29.39
C ILE A 271 -55.12 -4.57 -29.13
N ARG A 272 -54.93 -5.35 -28.10
CA ARG A 272 -55.87 -6.44 -27.73
C ARG A 272 -57.23 -5.91 -27.34
N ALA A 273 -57.26 -4.82 -26.55
CA ALA A 273 -58.51 -4.19 -26.14
C ALA A 273 -59.31 -3.65 -27.34
N LEU A 274 -58.60 -3.00 -28.31
CA LEU A 274 -59.18 -2.53 -29.53
C LEU A 274 -59.74 -3.67 -30.44
N HIS A 275 -58.97 -4.80 -30.54
CA HIS A 275 -59.46 -5.96 -31.29
C HIS A 275 -60.74 -6.54 -30.65
N THR A 276 -60.79 -6.64 -29.31
CA THR A 276 -61.97 -7.14 -28.60
C THR A 276 -63.15 -6.22 -28.77
N ALA A 277 -62.95 -4.91 -28.76
CA ALA A 277 -64.01 -3.93 -29.01
C ALA A 277 -64.56 -4.02 -30.44
N LEU A 278 -63.70 -4.15 -31.44
CA LEU A 278 -64.08 -4.33 -32.83
C LEU A 278 -64.84 -5.63 -33.11
N ASP A 279 -64.44 -6.73 -32.44
CA ASP A 279 -65.14 -8.01 -32.57
C ASP A 279 -66.53 -7.96 -31.85
N SER A 280 -66.66 -7.20 -30.76
CA SER A 280 -67.97 -7.00 -30.09
C SER A 280 -68.91 -6.16 -30.92
N GLU A 281 -68.45 -5.14 -31.68
CA GLU A 281 -69.24 -4.39 -32.61
C GLU A 281 -69.69 -5.22 -33.85
N ARG A 282 -68.82 -6.12 -34.31
CA ARG A 282 -69.17 -7.03 -35.41
C ARG A 282 -70.19 -8.13 -35.06
N THR A 283 -70.23 -8.52 -33.79
CA THR A 283 -71.12 -9.58 -33.30
C THR A 283 -72.46 -9.03 -32.75
N SER A 284 -72.68 -7.71 -32.71
CA SER A 284 -73.98 -7.13 -32.38
C SER A 284 -74.87 -7.21 -33.63
N PRO A 285 -75.86 -8.11 -33.72
CA PRO A 285 -76.78 -8.15 -34.88
C PRO A 285 -77.72 -6.96 -34.79
N ASP A 286 -77.86 -6.34 -35.96
CA ASP A 286 -78.85 -5.38 -36.41
C ASP A 286 -80.20 -5.55 -35.69
N ALA A 287 -80.38 -4.82 -34.56
CA ALA A 287 -81.72 -4.70 -33.92
C ALA A 287 -82.31 -3.33 -34.21
N GLY A 288 -82.71 -3.15 -35.45
CA GLY A 288 -83.33 -1.85 -35.83
C GLY A 288 -83.83 -1.79 -37.26
N ARG A 289 -84.50 -2.87 -37.68
CA ARG A 289 -85.38 -2.76 -38.88
C ARG A 289 -86.65 -3.54 -38.68
N THR A 290 -87.66 -2.94 -38.07
CA THR A 290 -89.07 -3.17 -38.37
C THR A 290 -89.82 -1.94 -38.00
N GLU A 291 -90.45 -1.39 -39.11
CA GLU A 291 -91.55 -0.45 -39.27
C GLU A 291 -91.24 1.03 -39.20
#